data_0249275f955233651f129195546dce23
#
_entry.id   0249275f955233651f129195546dce23
#
_cell.length_a   1.000
_cell.length_b   1.000
_cell.length_c   1.000
_cell.angle_alpha   90.00
_cell.angle_beta   90.00
_cell.angle_gamma   90.00
#
_symmetry.space_group_name_H-M   'P 1'
#
loop_
_entity.id
_entity.type
_entity.pdbx_description
1 polymer ?
#
loop_
_entity_poly.entity_id
_entity_poly.type
_entity_poly.pdbx_seq_one_letter_code
_entity_poly.pdbx_strand_id
1 'polypeptide(L)'
;MSNIDNKGTYNAITVSSVTSVSLDPPSLLVCINKTAGIHDSIEEGSSFCINLLNKNQEDISNLCSSFQEEGNRFEGDQWDLNRIPFLRDAQANIFCIVDKLISYHTHTIVIGHVTDSKSKDEINTLTYVDGKYE
;
A
#
# COMPACT_ATOMS: atom_id res chain seq x y z
N MET A 1 -0.74 -0.96 -1.20
CA MET A 1 -0.88 -0.46 0.17
C MET A 1 -1.52 -1.51 1.04
N SER A 2 -0.99 -1.74 2.22
CA SER A 2 -1.47 -2.76 3.15
C SER A 2 -1.51 -2.22 4.59
N ASN A 3 -2.43 -2.72 5.39
CA ASN A 3 -2.53 -2.40 6.80
C ASN A 3 -3.20 -3.53 7.59
N ILE A 4 -3.23 -3.36 8.89
CA ILE A 4 -4.06 -4.14 9.82
C ILE A 4 -4.94 -3.15 10.58
N ASP A 5 -6.24 -3.42 10.64
CA ASP A 5 -7.16 -2.55 11.36
C ASP A 5 -7.16 -2.83 12.87
N ASN A 6 -7.91 -2.05 13.63
CA ASN A 6 -7.99 -2.18 15.09
C ASN A 6 -8.70 -3.45 15.56
N LYS A 7 -9.32 -4.20 14.66
CA LYS A 7 -9.94 -5.52 14.92
C LYS A 7 -9.02 -6.69 14.58
N GLY A 8 -7.83 -6.41 14.04
CA GLY A 8 -6.89 -7.41 13.60
C GLY A 8 -7.13 -7.93 12.17
N THR A 9 -7.95 -7.25 11.39
CA THR A 9 -8.21 -7.61 9.98
C THR A 9 -7.13 -7.02 9.07
N TYR A 10 -6.52 -7.87 8.24
CA TYR A 10 -5.57 -7.46 7.24
C TYR A 10 -6.29 -6.89 6.01
N ASN A 11 -5.79 -5.78 5.49
CA ASN A 11 -6.30 -5.15 4.28
C ASN A 11 -5.16 -4.84 3.31
N ALA A 12 -5.43 -4.96 2.02
CA ALA A 12 -4.52 -4.57 0.97
C ALA A 12 -5.29 -4.08 -0.25
N ILE A 13 -4.72 -3.12 -0.94
CA ILE A 13 -5.26 -2.58 -2.18
C ILE A 13 -4.11 -2.19 -3.12
N THR A 14 -4.31 -2.41 -4.42
CA THR A 14 -3.41 -1.87 -5.44
C THR A 14 -3.71 -0.39 -5.64
N VAL A 15 -2.68 0.43 -5.50
CA VAL A 15 -2.74 1.88 -5.71
C VAL A 15 -1.73 2.30 -6.76
N SER A 16 -2.05 3.34 -7.53
CA SER A 16 -1.16 3.90 -8.54
C SER A 16 -0.77 5.36 -8.26
N SER A 17 -1.44 6.00 -7.32
CA SER A 17 -1.26 7.42 -7.02
C SER A 17 -0.46 7.61 -5.73
N VAL A 18 0.81 7.23 -5.78
CA VAL A 18 1.77 7.42 -4.66
C VAL A 18 2.82 8.41 -5.10
N THR A 19 3.10 9.42 -4.28
CA THR A 19 4.19 10.36 -4.54
C THR A 19 4.87 10.81 -3.24
N SER A 20 6.14 11.15 -3.34
CA SER A 20 6.88 11.78 -2.24
C SER A 20 6.37 13.19 -1.98
N VAL A 21 6.39 13.62 -0.73
CA VAL A 21 5.97 14.96 -0.32
C VAL A 21 7.13 15.77 0.23
N SER A 22 7.80 15.26 1.27
CA SER A 22 8.86 15.98 1.97
C SER A 22 9.96 15.02 2.38
N LEU A 23 11.18 15.53 2.50
CA LEU A 23 12.33 14.78 3.02
C LEU A 23 12.53 14.98 4.53
N ASP A 24 12.05 16.09 5.08
CA ASP A 24 12.22 16.43 6.50
C ASP A 24 10.93 17.02 7.06
N PRO A 25 10.11 16.22 7.75
CA PRO A 25 10.24 14.75 7.91
C PRO A 25 9.95 14.00 6.61
N PRO A 26 10.49 12.78 6.45
CA PRO A 26 10.22 11.97 5.26
C PRO A 26 8.75 11.61 5.21
N SER A 27 8.11 11.94 4.11
CA SER A 27 6.66 11.77 3.95
C SER A 27 6.27 11.51 2.52
N LEU A 28 5.15 10.82 2.35
CA LEU A 28 4.55 10.54 1.06
C LEU A 28 3.04 10.75 1.13
N LEU A 29 2.39 10.80 -0.01
CA LEU A 29 0.94 10.77 -0.09
C LEU A 29 0.47 9.62 -0.98
N VAL A 30 -0.74 9.17 -0.72
CA VAL A 30 -1.47 8.21 -1.54
C VAL A 30 -2.95 8.60 -1.58
N CYS A 31 -3.58 8.45 -2.75
CA CYS A 31 -5.02 8.72 -2.91
C CYS A 31 -5.80 7.42 -2.86
N ILE A 32 -6.77 7.33 -1.98
CA ILE A 32 -7.60 6.14 -1.78
C ILE A 32 -9.05 6.45 -2.09
N ASN A 33 -9.67 5.62 -2.93
CA ASN A 33 -11.08 5.71 -3.23
C ASN A 33 -11.90 5.44 -1.96
N LYS A 34 -12.87 6.29 -1.67
CA LYS A 34 -13.74 6.15 -0.48
C LYS A 34 -14.57 4.88 -0.47
N THR A 35 -14.77 4.24 -1.64
CA THR A 35 -15.48 2.96 -1.74
C THR A 35 -14.56 1.74 -1.58
N ALA A 36 -13.25 1.94 -1.50
CA ALA A 36 -12.32 0.83 -1.27
C ALA A 36 -12.47 0.25 0.14
N GLY A 37 -12.39 -1.07 0.27
CA GLY A 37 -12.55 -1.76 1.55
C GLY A 37 -11.57 -1.31 2.63
N ILE A 38 -10.34 -0.95 2.24
CA ILE A 38 -9.31 -0.47 3.17
C ILE A 38 -9.62 0.93 3.72
N HIS A 39 -10.44 1.73 3.04
CA HIS A 39 -10.65 3.15 3.37
C HIS A 39 -11.10 3.36 4.82
N ASP A 40 -12.04 2.55 5.30
CA ASP A 40 -12.59 2.70 6.65
C ASP A 40 -11.59 2.39 7.77
N SER A 41 -10.51 1.68 7.45
CA SER A 41 -9.45 1.35 8.40
C SER A 41 -8.34 2.41 8.47
N ILE A 42 -8.39 3.43 7.63
CA ILE A 42 -7.37 4.49 7.55
C ILE A 42 -7.80 5.65 8.44
N GLU A 43 -7.08 5.83 9.53
CA GLU A 43 -7.32 6.90 10.53
C GLU A 43 -6.01 7.62 10.84
N GLU A 44 -6.08 8.87 11.28
CA GLU A 44 -4.90 9.58 11.78
C GLU A 44 -4.24 8.78 12.91
N GLY A 45 -2.93 8.60 12.83
CA GLY A 45 -2.15 7.80 13.77
C GLY A 45 -2.11 6.30 13.47
N SER A 46 -2.93 5.79 12.56
CA SER A 46 -2.86 4.39 12.15
C SER A 46 -1.66 4.15 11.22
N SER A 47 -1.22 2.90 11.15
CA SER A 47 -0.05 2.51 10.38
C SER A 47 -0.43 1.82 9.08
N PHE A 48 0.39 2.01 8.05
CA PHE A 48 0.26 1.29 6.78
C PHE A 48 1.63 1.05 6.14
N CYS A 49 1.65 0.18 5.15
CA CYS A 49 2.83 -0.07 4.34
C CYS A 49 2.53 0.16 2.86
N ILE A 50 3.40 0.87 2.18
CA ILE A 50 3.43 0.91 0.71
C ILE A 50 4.43 -0.15 0.25
N ASN A 51 3.93 -1.11 -0.53
CA ASN A 51 4.74 -2.17 -1.14
C ASN A 51 4.95 -1.81 -2.61
N LEU A 52 6.15 -1.37 -2.95
CA LEU A 52 6.55 -1.14 -4.33
C LEU A 52 6.85 -2.50 -4.96
N LEU A 53 6.05 -2.92 -5.94
CA LEU A 53 6.12 -4.28 -6.46
C LEU A 53 7.30 -4.47 -7.41
N ASN A 54 7.89 -5.67 -7.39
CA ASN A 54 8.84 -6.06 -8.41
C ASN A 54 8.11 -6.71 -9.62
N LYS A 55 8.82 -6.90 -10.72
CA LYS A 55 8.23 -7.40 -11.98
C LYS A 55 7.55 -8.76 -11.86
N ASN A 56 7.94 -9.58 -10.88
CA ASN A 56 7.36 -10.91 -10.68
C ASN A 56 6.06 -10.87 -9.87
N GLN A 57 5.58 -9.70 -9.48
CA GLN A 57 4.43 -9.53 -8.59
C GLN A 57 3.18 -8.97 -9.29
N GLU A 58 3.08 -9.16 -10.61
CA GLU A 58 1.87 -8.77 -11.35
C GLU A 58 0.61 -9.45 -10.81
N ASP A 59 0.71 -10.73 -10.45
CA ASP A 59 -0.43 -11.51 -9.93
C ASP A 59 -0.99 -10.90 -8.64
N ILE A 60 -0.12 -10.49 -7.71
CA ILE A 60 -0.59 -9.86 -6.45
C ILE A 60 -1.18 -8.47 -6.71
N SER A 61 -0.67 -7.75 -7.70
CA SER A 61 -1.23 -6.46 -8.11
C SER A 61 -2.66 -6.63 -8.63
N ASN A 62 -2.89 -7.61 -9.48
CA ASN A 62 -4.23 -7.93 -10.01
C ASN A 62 -5.17 -8.41 -8.89
N LEU A 63 -4.70 -9.28 -8.02
CA LEU A 63 -5.47 -9.80 -6.89
C LEU A 63 -5.96 -8.68 -5.96
N CYS A 64 -5.09 -7.73 -5.64
CA CYS A 64 -5.41 -6.61 -4.76
C CYS A 64 -6.22 -5.49 -5.43
N SER A 65 -6.41 -5.54 -6.75
CA SER A 65 -7.28 -4.60 -7.48
C SER A 65 -8.68 -5.14 -7.75
N SER A 66 -8.93 -6.43 -7.51
CA SER A 66 -10.21 -7.08 -7.75
C SER A 66 -11.10 -7.08 -6.51
N PHE A 67 -12.30 -6.51 -6.60
CA PHE A 67 -13.29 -6.57 -5.51
C PHE A 67 -13.71 -7.99 -5.16
N GLN A 68 -13.73 -8.89 -6.13
CA GLN A 68 -14.18 -10.28 -5.95
C GLN A 68 -13.16 -11.11 -5.15
N GLU A 69 -11.93 -10.68 -5.06
CA GLU A 69 -10.81 -11.43 -4.48
C GLU A 69 -10.37 -10.89 -3.10
N GLU A 70 -11.15 -10.01 -2.47
CA GLU A 70 -10.77 -9.41 -1.18
C GLU A 70 -10.47 -10.45 -0.10
N GLY A 71 -11.20 -11.57 -0.06
CA GLY A 71 -11.00 -12.63 0.92
C GLY A 71 -9.71 -13.44 0.74
N ASN A 72 -9.08 -13.39 -0.45
CA ASN A 72 -7.94 -14.24 -0.82
C ASN A 72 -6.60 -13.50 -0.85
N ARG A 73 -6.58 -12.20 -0.56
CA ARG A 73 -5.39 -11.34 -0.75
C ARG A 73 -4.20 -11.74 0.11
N PHE A 74 -4.44 -12.39 1.23
CA PHE A 74 -3.40 -12.77 2.20
C PHE A 74 -3.14 -14.28 2.26
N GLU A 75 -3.70 -15.04 1.34
CA GLU A 75 -3.40 -16.47 1.21
C GLU A 75 -2.00 -16.69 0.65
N GLY A 76 -1.39 -17.83 1.04
CA GLY A 76 -0.03 -18.16 0.64
C GLY A 76 1.03 -17.55 1.55
N ASP A 77 2.29 -17.54 1.09
CA ASP A 77 3.47 -17.19 1.87
C ASP A 77 4.15 -15.88 1.45
N GLN A 78 3.50 -15.09 0.57
CA GLN A 78 4.06 -13.84 0.05
C GLN A 78 4.13 -12.72 1.10
N TRP A 79 3.22 -12.76 2.07
CA TRP A 79 3.07 -11.73 3.09
C TRP A 79 3.81 -12.09 4.38
N ASP A 80 4.49 -11.11 4.94
CA ASP A 80 4.89 -11.15 6.34
C ASP A 80 3.76 -10.54 7.17
N LEU A 81 3.19 -11.33 8.08
CA LEU A 81 2.00 -10.98 8.87
C LEU A 81 2.30 -10.77 10.36
N ASN A 82 3.57 -10.67 10.74
CA ASN A 82 3.95 -10.54 12.16
C ASN A 82 3.65 -9.15 12.75
N ARG A 83 3.43 -8.18 11.90
CA ARG A 83 3.05 -6.80 12.26
C ARG A 83 2.19 -6.23 11.13
N ILE A 84 2.35 -4.96 10.78
CA ILE A 84 1.74 -4.42 9.55
C ILE A 84 2.09 -5.34 8.39
N PRO A 85 1.12 -5.90 7.65
CA PRO A 85 1.41 -6.83 6.58
C PRO A 85 2.26 -6.17 5.50
N PHE A 86 3.31 -6.86 5.07
CA PHE A 86 4.12 -6.41 3.95
C PHE A 86 4.55 -7.58 3.07
N LEU A 87 4.75 -7.31 1.80
CA LEU A 87 5.19 -8.31 0.83
C LEU A 87 6.70 -8.53 0.94
N ARG A 88 7.11 -9.78 1.19
CA ARG A 88 8.52 -10.14 1.41
C ARG A 88 9.43 -9.85 0.22
N ASP A 89 8.92 -10.05 -0.99
CA ASP A 89 9.71 -9.92 -2.22
C ASP A 89 9.47 -8.62 -2.99
N ALA A 90 8.83 -7.64 -2.36
CA ALA A 90 8.65 -6.34 -2.97
C ALA A 90 9.99 -5.66 -3.29
N GLN A 91 10.00 -4.80 -4.30
CA GLN A 91 11.14 -3.93 -4.61
C GLN A 91 11.51 -3.06 -3.41
N ALA A 92 10.49 -2.53 -2.74
CA ALA A 92 10.64 -1.77 -1.51
C ALA A 92 9.38 -1.87 -0.65
N ASN A 93 9.55 -1.74 0.65
CA ASN A 93 8.48 -1.59 1.62
C ASN A 93 8.71 -0.29 2.38
N ILE A 94 7.71 0.58 2.39
CA ILE A 94 7.77 1.88 3.05
C ILE A 94 6.69 1.89 4.14
N PHE A 95 7.11 1.88 5.39
CA PHE A 95 6.22 1.87 6.55
C PHE A 95 5.92 3.29 6.97
N CYS A 96 4.63 3.59 7.14
CA CYS A 96 4.15 4.93 7.43
C CYS A 96 3.15 4.93 8.58
N ILE A 97 3.05 6.10 9.22
CA ILE A 97 1.94 6.47 10.11
C ILE A 97 1.14 7.55 9.40
N VAL A 98 -0.18 7.43 9.41
CA VAL A 98 -1.07 8.44 8.84
C VAL A 98 -0.94 9.73 9.65
N ASP A 99 -0.45 10.79 9.01
CA ASP A 99 -0.28 12.09 9.61
C ASP A 99 -1.50 12.98 9.35
N LYS A 100 -2.04 12.97 8.14
CA LYS A 100 -3.15 13.81 7.75
C LYS A 100 -4.02 13.15 6.70
N LEU A 101 -5.34 13.37 6.81
CA LEU A 101 -6.34 12.93 5.84
C LEU A 101 -7.02 14.16 5.23
N ILE A 102 -7.12 14.19 3.91
CA ILE A 102 -7.78 15.25 3.17
C ILE A 102 -8.85 14.61 2.28
N SER A 103 -10.12 14.82 2.64
CA SER A 103 -11.24 14.36 1.82
C SER A 103 -11.40 15.25 0.60
N TYR A 104 -11.45 14.63 -0.56
CA TYR A 104 -11.67 15.33 -1.82
C TYR A 104 -12.54 14.48 -2.75
N HIS A 105 -13.81 14.84 -2.83
CA HIS A 105 -14.83 14.15 -3.66
C HIS A 105 -14.81 12.62 -3.48
N THR A 106 -14.46 11.86 -4.51
CA THR A 106 -14.49 10.38 -4.49
C THR A 106 -13.31 9.75 -3.75
N HIS A 107 -12.30 10.52 -3.40
CA HIS A 107 -11.05 10.04 -2.81
C HIS A 107 -10.71 10.73 -1.51
N THR A 108 -9.85 10.10 -0.74
CA THR A 108 -9.16 10.71 0.39
C THR A 108 -7.66 10.71 0.08
N ILE A 109 -7.04 11.86 0.26
CA ILE A 109 -5.58 11.99 0.21
C ILE A 109 -5.03 11.63 1.58
N VAL A 110 -4.21 10.61 1.63
CA VAL A 110 -3.58 10.14 2.87
C VAL A 110 -2.13 10.60 2.86
N ILE A 111 -1.76 11.46 3.80
CA ILE A 111 -0.36 11.87 4.00
C ILE A 111 0.23 11.00 5.08
N GLY A 112 1.28 10.27 4.75
CA GLY A 112 1.98 9.36 5.64
C GLY A 112 3.36 9.88 6.01
N HIS A 113 3.67 9.82 7.30
CA HIS A 113 5.02 10.02 7.82
C HIS A 113 5.77 8.70 7.73
N VAL A 114 6.90 8.65 7.05
CA VAL A 114 7.71 7.43 6.89
C VAL A 114 8.47 7.15 8.18
N THR A 115 8.27 5.95 8.73
CA THR A 115 8.92 5.52 9.98
C THR A 115 10.04 4.51 9.76
N ASP A 116 9.96 3.71 8.68
CA ASP A 116 10.94 2.69 8.33
C ASP A 116 10.81 2.32 6.85
N SER A 117 11.85 1.76 6.28
CA SER A 117 11.83 1.28 4.91
C SER A 117 12.81 0.14 4.70
N LYS A 118 12.50 -0.69 3.71
CA LYS A 118 13.36 -1.75 3.17
C LYS A 118 13.38 -1.61 1.67
N SER A 119 14.51 -1.86 1.04
CA SER A 119 14.60 -1.90 -0.43
C SER A 119 15.63 -2.90 -0.89
N LYS A 120 15.45 -3.40 -2.10
CA LYS A 120 16.43 -4.24 -2.78
C LYS A 120 17.42 -3.33 -3.53
N ASP A 121 18.67 -3.75 -3.61
CA ASP A 121 19.72 -2.98 -4.28
C ASP A 121 19.51 -2.93 -5.80
N GLU A 122 19.09 -4.04 -6.38
CA GLU A 122 18.79 -4.13 -7.82
C GLU A 122 17.38 -3.63 -8.09
N ILE A 123 17.26 -2.66 -8.99
CA ILE A 123 15.97 -2.09 -9.38
C ILE A 123 15.30 -2.98 -10.43
N ASN A 124 14.16 -3.56 -10.05
CA ASN A 124 13.35 -4.40 -10.91
C ASN A 124 11.86 -4.16 -10.63
N THR A 125 11.42 -2.93 -10.75
CA THR A 125 10.08 -2.47 -10.35
C THR A 125 9.03 -2.84 -11.40
N LEU A 126 7.88 -3.33 -10.94
CA LEU A 126 6.70 -3.50 -11.78
C LEU A 126 6.16 -2.12 -12.17
N THR A 127 5.98 -1.91 -13.46
CA THR A 127 5.49 -0.65 -14.00
C THR A 127 4.14 -0.86 -14.68
N TYR A 128 3.25 0.12 -14.55
CA TYR A 128 1.94 0.11 -15.19
C TYR A 128 1.84 1.35 -16.08
N VAL A 129 1.74 1.12 -17.38
CA VAL A 129 1.76 2.19 -18.38
C VAL A 129 0.68 1.91 -19.43
N ASP A 130 -0.14 2.89 -19.71
CA ASP A 130 -1.19 2.82 -20.74
C ASP A 130 -2.07 1.57 -20.62
N GLY A 131 -2.49 1.26 -19.39
CA GLY A 131 -3.36 0.12 -19.11
C GLY A 131 -2.68 -1.25 -19.11
N LYS A 132 -1.36 -1.30 -19.10
CA LYS A 132 -0.59 -2.55 -19.16
C LYS A 132 0.55 -2.56 -18.16
N TYR A 133 0.86 -3.76 -17.67
CA TYR A 133 2.09 -3.99 -16.91
C TYR A 133 3.29 -4.15 -17.83
N GLU A 134 4.39 -3.64 -17.39
CA GLU A 134 5.69 -3.76 -18.06
C GLU A 134 6.78 -4.27 -17.13
#